data_5ab5575126beea610c140bbbd4826b67
#
_entry.id   5ab5575126beea610c140bbbd4826b67
#
_cell.length_a   1.000
_cell.length_b   1.000
_cell.length_c   1.000
_cell.angle_alpha   90.00
_cell.angle_beta   90.00
_cell.angle_gamma   90.00
#
_symmetry.space_group_name_H-M   'P 1'
#
loop_
_entity.id
_entity.type
_entity.pdbx_description
1 polymer ?
#
loop_
_entity_poly.entity_id
_entity_poly.type
_entity_poly.pdbx_seq_one_letter_code
_entity_poly.pdbx_strand_id
1 'polypeptide(L)'
;MSEEEHVGRQLSHEVLEQYRFRAVKLWQEGKKINEIASLFGVHRVTVSDWISLYKKKGKRSLYSRKAPGPKTKLDGEEMKRVVRALKNSALDYGFETPLWTCGRLRQIIAQETGKKLHVSSVWHMLQRWGYSNQKPARRALQADKMEEKKWLNDEWPKIREKAGKSRAIVYFQDEAGVSLTAVLGKTWALKGKTPLVETTGSKGGYCLSSAISPTGRMVFRFEKDKVNSSTFIDFLTKLIAHHKNKKIILICDGAPAHRAKAVGKFVESNSKHFDLYRLPSYSPHLNPDELVWRHLKQVKLKSHQIRTKKEFKPFVHSKMKSIQMSRNLVKSFFLGSYVV
;
A
#
# COMPACT_ATOMS: atom_id res chain seq x y z
N MET A 1 33.28 52.23 -16.05
CA MET A 1 33.09 51.65 -14.70
C MET A 1 32.45 50.29 -14.94
N SER A 2 33.24 49.24 -14.86
CA SER A 2 32.80 47.86 -15.07
C SER A 2 31.85 47.44 -13.94
N GLU A 3 30.67 46.94 -14.30
CA GLU A 3 29.79 46.24 -13.40
C GLU A 3 30.52 44.95 -12.95
N GLU A 4 31.09 44.97 -11.75
CA GLU A 4 31.53 43.77 -11.05
C GLU A 4 30.29 42.98 -10.73
N GLU A 5 30.00 41.93 -11.52
CA GLU A 5 28.97 40.95 -11.23
C GLU A 5 29.24 40.33 -9.87
N HIS A 6 28.42 40.69 -8.89
CA HIS A 6 28.50 40.10 -7.53
C HIS A 6 28.02 38.63 -7.56
N VAL A 7 28.97 37.70 -7.68
CA VAL A 7 28.80 36.26 -7.80
C VAL A 7 28.00 35.65 -6.60
N GLY A 8 27.91 36.36 -5.50
CA GLY A 8 27.27 35.86 -4.26
C GLY A 8 25.80 35.39 -4.39
N ARG A 9 25.02 35.89 -5.37
CA ARG A 9 23.62 35.48 -5.58
C ARG A 9 23.48 34.18 -6.37
N GLN A 10 24.53 33.73 -7.04
CA GLN A 10 24.53 32.52 -7.87
C GLN A 10 25.08 31.29 -7.15
N LEU A 11 25.67 31.47 -5.95
CA LEU A 11 26.27 30.38 -5.19
C LEU A 11 25.24 29.59 -4.38
N SER A 12 25.45 28.27 -4.30
CA SER A 12 24.61 27.40 -3.46
C SER A 12 24.74 27.76 -1.97
N HIS A 13 23.72 27.45 -1.19
CA HIS A 13 23.74 27.68 0.27
C HIS A 13 24.91 27.00 0.97
N GLU A 14 25.35 25.85 0.48
CA GLU A 14 26.48 25.08 1.01
C GLU A 14 27.81 25.82 0.76
N VAL A 15 28.02 26.33 -0.45
CA VAL A 15 29.21 27.12 -0.79
C VAL A 15 29.26 28.41 0.01
N LEU A 16 28.13 29.11 0.15
CA LEU A 16 28.03 30.32 0.98
C LEU A 16 28.29 30.02 2.46
N GLU A 17 27.94 28.84 2.94
CA GLU A 17 28.26 28.41 4.31
C GLU A 17 29.76 28.24 4.49
N GLN A 18 30.42 27.56 3.56
CA GLN A 18 31.87 27.39 3.59
C GLN A 18 32.59 28.73 3.50
N TYR A 19 32.08 29.66 2.68
CA TYR A 19 32.63 31.03 2.58
C TYR A 19 32.51 31.77 3.91
N ARG A 20 31.39 31.67 4.61
CA ARG A 20 31.20 32.30 5.95
C ARG A 20 32.23 31.80 6.96
N PHE A 21 32.42 30.44 7.03
CA PHE A 21 33.42 29.87 7.93
C PHE A 21 34.83 30.29 7.59
N ARG A 22 35.17 30.29 6.31
CA ARG A 22 36.51 30.62 5.83
C ARG A 22 36.80 32.14 5.98
N ALA A 23 35.81 32.98 5.77
CA ALA A 23 35.91 34.42 5.96
C ALA A 23 36.20 34.78 7.43
N VAL A 24 35.47 34.14 8.35
CA VAL A 24 35.70 34.37 9.79
C VAL A 24 37.10 33.86 10.20
N LYS A 25 37.57 32.71 9.69
CA LYS A 25 38.90 32.19 9.96
C LYS A 25 39.98 33.16 9.46
N LEU A 26 39.91 33.65 8.21
CA LEU A 26 40.86 34.61 7.64
C LEU A 26 40.87 35.92 8.40
N TRP A 27 39.69 36.37 8.89
CA TRP A 27 39.61 37.58 9.73
C TRP A 27 40.30 37.35 11.10
N GLN A 28 40.16 36.18 11.72
CA GLN A 28 40.86 35.82 12.95
C GLN A 28 42.38 35.72 12.76
N GLU A 29 42.83 35.37 11.56
CA GLU A 29 44.24 35.38 11.15
C GLU A 29 44.77 36.79 10.81
N GLY A 30 43.93 37.85 10.99
CA GLY A 30 44.34 39.26 10.85
C GLY A 30 44.14 39.86 9.46
N LYS A 31 43.52 39.14 8.48
CA LYS A 31 43.24 39.71 7.16
C LYS A 31 42.16 40.77 7.21
N LYS A 32 42.31 41.84 6.39
CA LYS A 32 41.35 42.94 6.30
C LYS A 32 40.09 42.51 5.56
N ILE A 33 38.93 43.06 5.95
CA ILE A 33 37.61 42.71 5.34
C ILE A 33 37.61 42.92 3.82
N ASN A 34 38.27 43.94 3.33
CA ASN A 34 38.34 44.19 1.89
C ASN A 34 39.11 43.11 1.14
N GLU A 35 40.23 42.64 1.70
CA GLU A 35 41.00 41.52 1.12
C GLU A 35 40.20 40.21 1.09
N ILE A 36 39.46 39.92 2.13
CA ILE A 36 38.59 38.74 2.21
C ILE A 36 37.44 38.85 1.18
N ALA A 37 36.86 40.03 1.06
CA ALA A 37 35.80 40.29 0.07
C ALA A 37 36.26 40.06 -1.38
N SER A 38 37.43 40.61 -1.73
CA SER A 38 38.03 40.38 -3.06
C SER A 38 38.39 38.93 -3.30
N LEU A 39 38.90 38.18 -2.28
CA LEU A 39 39.25 36.79 -2.37
C LEU A 39 38.05 35.87 -2.73
N PHE A 40 36.86 36.22 -2.19
CA PHE A 40 35.63 35.45 -2.41
C PHE A 40 34.73 36.01 -3.52
N GLY A 41 35.08 37.13 -4.15
CA GLY A 41 34.23 37.75 -5.17
C GLY A 41 32.88 38.23 -4.62
N VAL A 42 32.83 38.64 -3.33
CA VAL A 42 31.62 39.10 -2.66
C VAL A 42 31.75 40.54 -2.20
N HIS A 43 30.62 41.22 -2.01
CA HIS A 43 30.66 42.57 -1.54
C HIS A 43 31.22 42.67 -0.12
N ARG A 44 31.98 43.72 0.16
CA ARG A 44 32.59 44.00 1.47
C ARG A 44 31.59 43.95 2.63
N VAL A 45 30.38 44.48 2.44
CA VAL A 45 29.32 44.46 3.44
C VAL A 45 28.92 43.01 3.80
N THR A 46 28.89 42.12 2.86
CA THR A 46 28.58 40.69 3.05
C THR A 46 29.57 40.03 4.03
N VAL A 47 30.86 40.31 3.88
CA VAL A 47 31.90 39.80 4.80
C VAL A 47 31.77 40.44 6.17
N SER A 48 31.52 41.76 6.22
CA SER A 48 31.29 42.50 7.47
C SER A 48 30.11 41.93 8.26
N ASP A 49 29.01 41.59 7.56
CA ASP A 49 27.81 41.00 8.16
C ASP A 49 28.12 39.60 8.73
N TRP A 50 28.88 38.79 8.02
CA TRP A 50 29.27 37.47 8.51
C TRP A 50 30.11 37.55 9.77
N ILE A 51 31.08 38.47 9.83
CA ILE A 51 31.93 38.70 10.99
C ILE A 51 31.12 39.25 12.16
N SER A 52 30.23 40.21 11.90
CA SER A 52 29.34 40.77 12.89
C SER A 52 28.40 39.71 13.49
N LEU A 53 27.86 38.86 12.64
CA LEU A 53 27.01 37.76 13.04
C LEU A 53 27.76 36.76 13.91
N TYR A 54 29.00 36.42 13.53
CA TYR A 54 29.90 35.59 14.33
C TYR A 54 30.20 36.19 15.70
N LYS A 55 30.56 37.49 15.74
CA LYS A 55 30.82 38.20 17.00
C LYS A 55 29.61 38.21 17.95
N LYS A 56 28.40 38.41 17.40
CA LYS A 56 27.16 38.49 18.19
C LYS A 56 26.63 37.14 18.66
N LYS A 57 26.75 36.08 17.83
CA LYS A 57 26.03 34.80 18.02
C LYS A 57 26.93 33.56 17.95
N GLY A 58 28.23 33.71 17.77
CA GLY A 58 29.20 32.66 17.73
C GLY A 58 29.11 31.78 16.44
N LYS A 59 29.90 30.72 16.42
CA LYS A 59 30.09 29.81 15.26
C LYS A 59 28.80 29.23 14.73
N ARG A 60 27.82 28.94 15.59
CA ARG A 60 26.52 28.38 15.19
C ARG A 60 25.69 29.28 14.26
N SER A 61 25.95 30.56 14.24
CA SER A 61 25.24 31.51 13.39
C SER A 61 25.68 31.48 11.93
N LEU A 62 26.85 30.91 11.62
CA LEU A 62 27.41 30.85 10.30
C LEU A 62 26.80 29.70 9.45
N TYR A 63 26.15 28.72 10.11
CA TYR A 63 25.46 27.65 9.39
C TYR A 63 24.27 28.17 8.59
N SER A 64 24.10 27.62 7.40
CA SER A 64 22.93 27.91 6.57
C SER A 64 21.67 27.42 7.25
N ARG A 65 20.66 28.28 7.33
CA ARG A 65 19.34 27.93 7.86
C ARG A 65 18.34 27.99 6.73
N LYS A 66 17.51 26.96 6.65
CA LYS A 66 16.37 27.00 5.74
C LYS A 66 15.47 28.18 6.14
N ALA A 67 15.17 29.03 5.17
CA ALA A 67 14.26 30.15 5.44
C ALA A 67 12.92 29.61 5.96
N PRO A 68 12.34 30.23 7.02
CA PRO A 68 11.00 29.87 7.43
C PRO A 68 10.05 30.12 6.26
N GLY A 69 9.37 29.08 5.81
CA GLY A 69 8.37 29.22 4.76
C GLY A 69 7.23 30.16 5.19
N PRO A 70 6.29 30.49 4.28
CA PRO A 70 5.14 31.32 4.61
C PRO A 70 4.38 30.73 5.80
N LYS A 71 3.90 31.62 6.68
CA LYS A 71 3.10 31.22 7.85
C LYS A 71 1.90 30.38 7.41
N THR A 72 1.55 29.39 8.22
CA THR A 72 0.37 28.55 7.98
C THR A 72 -0.89 29.42 7.95
N LYS A 73 -1.75 29.21 6.96
CA LYS A 73 -2.99 29.97 6.83
C LYS A 73 -4.03 29.62 7.90
N LEU A 74 -3.91 28.44 8.52
CA LEU A 74 -4.74 28.00 9.65
C LEU A 74 -3.87 27.97 10.91
N ASP A 75 -4.42 28.41 12.03
CA ASP A 75 -3.82 28.26 13.34
C ASP A 75 -4.01 26.83 13.90
N GLY A 76 -3.47 26.58 15.10
CA GLY A 76 -3.51 25.25 15.70
C GLY A 76 -4.92 24.74 16.04
N GLU A 77 -5.82 25.63 16.48
CA GLU A 77 -7.20 25.26 16.81
C GLU A 77 -8.05 25.06 15.56
N GLU A 78 -7.90 25.92 14.56
CA GLU A 78 -8.52 25.75 13.25
C GLU A 78 -8.10 24.42 12.59
N MET A 79 -6.80 24.08 12.68
CA MET A 79 -6.29 22.79 12.21
C MET A 79 -6.96 21.61 12.91
N LYS A 80 -7.10 21.67 14.25
CA LYS A 80 -7.77 20.61 15.02
C LYS A 80 -9.22 20.41 14.58
N ARG A 81 -9.95 21.50 14.28
CA ARG A 81 -11.33 21.39 13.76
C ARG A 81 -11.39 20.69 12.41
N VAL A 82 -10.53 21.05 11.48
CA VAL A 82 -10.45 20.39 10.15
C VAL A 82 -10.05 18.92 10.27
N VAL A 83 -9.08 18.60 11.14
CA VAL A 83 -8.67 17.20 11.39
C VAL A 83 -9.81 16.41 12.04
N ARG A 84 -10.63 17.02 12.90
CA ARG A 84 -11.82 16.38 13.46
C ARG A 84 -12.83 16.06 12.36
N ALA A 85 -13.06 17.00 11.43
CA ALA A 85 -13.93 16.74 10.28
C ALA A 85 -13.44 15.56 9.44
N LEU A 86 -12.13 15.46 9.18
CA LEU A 86 -11.54 14.36 8.41
C LEU A 86 -11.68 12.96 9.07
N LYS A 87 -11.88 12.91 10.39
CA LYS A 87 -12.13 11.65 11.12
C LYS A 87 -13.56 11.14 10.97
N ASN A 88 -14.48 12.01 10.62
CA ASN A 88 -15.89 11.72 10.38
C ASN A 88 -16.14 11.49 8.88
N SER A 89 -17.31 10.97 8.55
CA SER A 89 -17.74 10.83 7.15
C SER A 89 -18.07 12.21 6.55
N ALA A 90 -17.83 12.39 5.26
CA ALA A 90 -18.29 13.60 4.57
C ALA A 90 -19.84 13.68 4.51
N LEU A 91 -20.53 12.54 4.67
CA LEU A 91 -22.01 12.50 4.81
C LEU A 91 -22.47 13.30 6.04
N ASP A 92 -21.72 13.28 7.15
CA ASP A 92 -22.05 13.97 8.40
C ASP A 92 -22.00 15.50 8.24
N TYR A 93 -21.43 15.96 7.13
CA TYR A 93 -21.34 17.38 6.75
C TYR A 93 -22.22 17.75 5.57
N GLY A 94 -23.22 16.90 5.25
CA GLY A 94 -24.22 17.17 4.21
C GLY A 94 -23.76 16.88 2.78
N PHE A 95 -22.66 16.18 2.57
CA PHE A 95 -22.24 15.74 1.24
C PHE A 95 -22.90 14.41 0.87
N GLU A 96 -23.19 14.20 -0.41
CA GLU A 96 -23.88 13.01 -0.92
C GLU A 96 -23.07 11.69 -0.82
N THR A 97 -21.76 11.76 -0.62
CA THR A 97 -20.89 10.58 -0.56
C THR A 97 -19.88 10.70 0.59
N PRO A 98 -19.42 9.57 1.17
CA PRO A 98 -18.54 9.59 2.35
C PRO A 98 -17.11 10.08 2.06
N LEU A 99 -16.79 10.40 0.79
CA LEU A 99 -15.40 10.67 0.39
C LEU A 99 -15.04 12.14 0.60
N TRP A 100 -13.92 12.38 1.25
CA TRP A 100 -13.30 13.69 1.33
C TRP A 100 -12.53 14.03 0.06
N THR A 101 -12.78 15.21 -0.49
CA THR A 101 -12.00 15.82 -1.57
C THR A 101 -11.44 17.16 -1.07
N CYS A 102 -10.37 17.65 -1.70
CA CYS A 102 -9.85 18.98 -1.36
C CYS A 102 -10.90 20.08 -1.57
N GLY A 103 -11.81 19.91 -2.54
CA GLY A 103 -12.92 20.85 -2.76
C GLY A 103 -13.92 20.88 -1.61
N ARG A 104 -14.32 19.72 -1.10
CA ARG A 104 -15.21 19.60 0.07
C ARG A 104 -14.57 20.15 1.33
N LEU A 105 -13.30 19.77 1.58
CA LEU A 105 -12.55 20.31 2.72
C LEU A 105 -12.38 21.83 2.67
N ARG A 106 -12.21 22.40 1.48
CA ARG A 106 -12.19 23.86 1.30
C ARG A 106 -13.50 24.50 1.78
N GLN A 107 -14.66 23.86 1.50
CA GLN A 107 -15.96 24.38 1.97
C GLN A 107 -16.05 24.31 3.50
N ILE A 108 -15.67 23.18 4.10
CA ILE A 108 -15.64 23.03 5.56
C ILE A 108 -14.69 24.02 6.20
N ILE A 109 -13.49 24.21 5.65
CA ILE A 109 -12.55 25.21 6.16
C ILE A 109 -13.18 26.61 6.14
N ALA A 110 -13.86 26.99 5.05
CA ALA A 110 -14.52 28.28 4.96
C ALA A 110 -15.64 28.43 5.98
N GLN A 111 -16.42 27.39 6.22
CA GLN A 111 -17.51 27.37 7.21
C GLN A 111 -16.97 27.47 8.65
N GLU A 112 -15.94 26.67 8.99
CA GLU A 112 -15.41 26.54 10.34
C GLU A 112 -14.48 27.69 10.76
N THR A 113 -13.82 28.36 9.78
CA THR A 113 -12.77 29.34 10.06
C THR A 113 -12.98 30.71 9.40
N GLY A 114 -13.98 30.84 8.52
CA GLY A 114 -14.18 32.02 7.68
C GLY A 114 -13.13 32.24 6.59
N LYS A 115 -12.10 31.37 6.52
CA LYS A 115 -10.96 31.53 5.60
C LYS A 115 -11.19 30.83 4.27
N LYS A 116 -11.11 31.57 3.18
CA LYS A 116 -11.20 31.02 1.81
C LYS A 116 -9.82 30.59 1.31
N LEU A 117 -9.60 29.28 1.20
CA LEU A 117 -8.34 28.71 0.69
C LEU A 117 -8.51 28.27 -0.78
N HIS A 118 -7.44 28.30 -1.57
CA HIS A 118 -7.41 27.63 -2.86
C HIS A 118 -7.27 26.11 -2.68
N VAL A 119 -7.83 25.33 -3.60
CA VAL A 119 -7.80 23.83 -3.54
C VAL A 119 -6.38 23.29 -3.42
N SER A 120 -5.42 23.87 -4.16
CA SER A 120 -4.01 23.49 -4.04
C SER A 120 -3.41 23.78 -2.67
N SER A 121 -3.83 24.87 -2.01
CA SER A 121 -3.39 25.16 -0.63
C SER A 121 -3.89 24.11 0.36
N VAL A 122 -5.14 23.63 0.18
CA VAL A 122 -5.69 22.53 0.98
C VAL A 122 -4.90 21.25 0.74
N TRP A 123 -4.58 20.93 -0.53
CA TRP A 123 -3.77 19.76 -0.85
C TRP A 123 -2.39 19.80 -0.19
N HIS A 124 -1.64 20.90 -0.33
CA HIS A 124 -0.33 21.07 0.31
C HIS A 124 -0.41 21.02 1.84
N MET A 125 -1.49 21.55 2.40
CA MET A 125 -1.74 21.49 3.84
C MET A 125 -1.94 20.05 4.31
N LEU A 126 -2.77 19.28 3.64
CA LEU A 126 -2.99 17.86 3.94
C LEU A 126 -1.70 17.04 3.85
N GLN A 127 -0.88 17.28 2.81
CA GLN A 127 0.42 16.62 2.67
C GLN A 127 1.34 16.92 3.88
N ARG A 128 1.41 18.18 4.31
CA ARG A 128 2.20 18.56 5.49
C ARG A 128 1.69 17.93 6.79
N TRP A 129 0.38 17.64 6.87
CA TRP A 129 -0.24 16.95 8.01
C TRP A 129 -0.14 15.43 7.93
N GLY A 130 0.59 14.88 6.95
CA GLY A 130 0.77 13.43 6.77
C GLY A 130 -0.39 12.72 6.09
N TYR A 131 -1.36 13.45 5.52
CA TYR A 131 -2.43 12.85 4.73
C TYR A 131 -1.99 12.65 3.29
N SER A 132 -2.42 11.54 2.69
CA SER A 132 -2.23 11.25 1.27
C SER A 132 -3.55 10.81 0.64
N ASN A 133 -3.67 10.97 -0.67
CA ASN A 133 -4.87 10.52 -1.39
C ASN A 133 -4.86 8.98 -1.46
N GLN A 134 -5.81 8.34 -0.80
CA GLN A 134 -5.96 6.90 -0.74
C GLN A 134 -7.24 6.45 -1.45
N LYS A 135 -7.17 5.34 -2.18
CA LYS A 135 -8.37 4.67 -2.68
C LYS A 135 -8.99 3.87 -1.53
N PRO A 136 -10.25 4.15 -1.14
CA PRO A 136 -10.90 3.41 -0.07
C PRO A 136 -10.99 1.92 -0.38
N ALA A 137 -10.76 1.09 0.63
CA ALA A 137 -11.05 -0.32 0.56
C ALA A 137 -12.56 -0.55 0.65
N ARG A 138 -13.06 -1.53 -0.10
CA ARG A 138 -14.45 -1.97 0.02
C ARG A 138 -14.59 -2.88 1.22
N ARG A 139 -15.62 -2.64 2.03
CA ARG A 139 -16.04 -3.55 3.09
C ARG A 139 -17.52 -3.87 2.88
N ALA A 140 -17.89 -5.14 3.01
CA ALA A 140 -19.29 -5.53 2.95
C ALA A 140 -20.04 -4.95 4.16
N LEU A 141 -21.23 -4.43 3.95
CA LEU A 141 -22.11 -3.94 5.02
C LEU A 141 -22.51 -5.09 5.95
N GLN A 142 -22.55 -6.32 5.42
CA GLN A 142 -22.92 -7.55 6.13
C GLN A 142 -21.78 -8.12 6.98
N ALA A 143 -20.56 -7.53 6.92
CA ALA A 143 -19.43 -8.01 7.73
C ALA A 143 -19.66 -7.72 9.22
N ASP A 144 -19.66 -8.77 10.03
CA ASP A 144 -19.81 -8.66 11.47
C ASP A 144 -18.46 -8.49 12.17
N LYS A 145 -18.26 -7.31 12.75
CA LYS A 145 -17.05 -7.00 13.52
C LYS A 145 -16.88 -7.85 14.79
N MET A 146 -17.98 -8.33 15.36
CA MET A 146 -17.92 -9.15 16.55
C MET A 146 -17.45 -10.57 16.20
N GLU A 147 -17.97 -11.14 15.10
CA GLU A 147 -17.49 -12.41 14.57
C GLU A 147 -16.02 -12.34 14.16
N GLU A 148 -15.58 -11.25 13.50
CA GLU A 148 -14.17 -11.03 13.15
C GLU A 148 -13.29 -11.01 14.42
N LYS A 149 -13.69 -10.27 15.48
CA LYS A 149 -12.95 -10.22 16.73
C LYS A 149 -12.91 -11.59 17.43
N LYS A 150 -14.03 -12.31 17.47
CA LYS A 150 -14.10 -13.66 18.01
C LYS A 150 -13.17 -14.61 17.27
N TRP A 151 -13.15 -14.54 15.93
CA TRP A 151 -12.23 -15.32 15.14
C TRP A 151 -10.75 -15.04 15.50
N LEU A 152 -10.38 -13.77 15.55
CA LEU A 152 -9.00 -13.36 15.81
C LEU A 152 -8.53 -13.68 17.23
N ASN A 153 -9.41 -13.51 18.22
CA ASN A 153 -9.03 -13.64 19.64
C ASN A 153 -9.24 -15.03 20.19
N ASP A 154 -10.18 -15.80 19.66
CA ASP A 154 -10.59 -17.09 20.26
C ASP A 154 -10.34 -18.26 19.31
N GLU A 155 -10.82 -18.19 18.07
CA GLU A 155 -10.78 -19.32 17.15
C GLU A 155 -9.40 -19.54 16.54
N TRP A 156 -8.79 -18.49 16.01
CA TRP A 156 -7.46 -18.58 15.39
C TRP A 156 -6.38 -19.07 16.38
N PRO A 157 -6.27 -18.56 17.61
CA PRO A 157 -5.31 -19.08 18.59
C PRO A 157 -5.47 -20.57 18.87
N LYS A 158 -6.71 -21.06 18.99
CA LYS A 158 -7.00 -22.50 19.18
C LYS A 158 -6.57 -23.34 17.96
N ILE A 159 -6.86 -22.84 16.76
CA ILE A 159 -6.43 -23.50 15.51
C ILE A 159 -4.90 -23.58 15.45
N ARG A 160 -4.21 -22.48 15.78
CA ARG A 160 -2.75 -22.43 15.80
C ARG A 160 -2.14 -23.37 16.83
N GLU A 161 -2.69 -23.42 18.02
CA GLU A 161 -2.27 -24.35 19.07
C GLU A 161 -2.46 -25.82 18.63
N LYS A 162 -3.63 -26.14 18.08
CA LYS A 162 -3.94 -27.48 17.52
C LYS A 162 -2.97 -27.85 16.38
N ALA A 163 -2.69 -26.91 15.50
CA ALA A 163 -1.72 -27.10 14.42
C ALA A 163 -0.33 -27.42 14.95
N GLY A 164 0.13 -26.71 15.98
CA GLY A 164 1.39 -26.96 16.64
C GLY A 164 1.47 -28.34 17.28
N LYS A 165 0.47 -28.70 18.11
CA LYS A 165 0.39 -30.01 18.79
C LYS A 165 0.37 -31.18 17.81
N SER A 166 -0.37 -31.08 16.72
CA SER A 166 -0.49 -32.14 15.71
C SER A 166 0.55 -32.06 14.59
N ARG A 167 1.44 -31.08 14.60
CA ARG A 167 2.38 -30.75 13.50
C ARG A 167 1.68 -30.67 12.15
N ALA A 168 0.45 -30.14 12.15
CA ALA A 168 -0.38 -30.02 10.97
C ALA A 168 0.11 -28.90 10.04
N ILE A 169 -0.16 -29.05 8.75
CA ILE A 169 0.05 -27.98 7.77
C ILE A 169 -1.24 -27.17 7.69
N VAL A 170 -1.16 -25.88 8.01
CA VAL A 170 -2.30 -24.96 7.86
C VAL A 170 -2.30 -24.44 6.42
N TYR A 171 -3.45 -24.53 5.77
CA TYR A 171 -3.73 -23.96 4.46
C TYR A 171 -4.90 -22.98 4.54
N PHE A 172 -4.78 -21.89 3.81
CA PHE A 172 -5.88 -20.97 3.50
C PHE A 172 -6.27 -21.18 2.06
N GLN A 173 -7.55 -21.36 1.81
CA GLN A 173 -8.07 -21.74 0.51
C GLN A 173 -9.10 -20.72 0.02
N ASP A 174 -9.12 -20.50 -1.30
CA ASP A 174 -10.06 -19.62 -1.97
C ASP A 174 -10.23 -20.02 -3.45
N GLU A 175 -11.29 -19.51 -4.08
CA GLU A 175 -11.55 -19.65 -5.49
C GLU A 175 -11.63 -18.30 -6.20
N ALA A 176 -11.15 -18.28 -7.44
CA ALA A 176 -11.30 -17.09 -8.26
C ALA A 176 -11.53 -17.40 -9.73
N GLY A 177 -12.41 -16.59 -10.32
CA GLY A 177 -12.52 -16.50 -11.77
C GLY A 177 -11.40 -15.61 -12.34
N VAL A 178 -10.77 -16.05 -13.42
CA VAL A 178 -9.88 -15.24 -14.25
C VAL A 178 -10.50 -15.06 -15.64
N SER A 179 -10.55 -13.83 -16.10
CA SER A 179 -11.15 -13.46 -17.39
C SER A 179 -10.11 -13.43 -18.48
N LEU A 180 -10.51 -13.83 -19.68
CA LEU A 180 -9.74 -13.66 -20.91
C LEU A 180 -9.54 -12.16 -21.23
N THR A 181 -10.49 -11.30 -20.84
CA THR A 181 -10.34 -9.86 -20.99
C THR A 181 -9.29 -9.34 -20.01
N ALA A 182 -8.20 -8.80 -20.53
CA ALA A 182 -7.09 -8.29 -19.72
C ALA A 182 -7.47 -7.06 -18.90
N VAL A 183 -7.03 -7.01 -17.66
CA VAL A 183 -7.05 -5.77 -16.87
C VAL A 183 -5.91 -4.88 -17.35
N LEU A 184 -6.21 -3.68 -17.83
CA LEU A 184 -5.20 -2.77 -18.36
C LEU A 184 -4.37 -2.14 -17.23
N GLY A 185 -3.07 -2.01 -17.49
CA GLY A 185 -2.13 -1.30 -16.66
C GLY A 185 -1.93 0.15 -17.10
N LYS A 186 -1.16 0.89 -16.29
CA LYS A 186 -0.64 2.21 -16.69
C LYS A 186 0.66 2.03 -17.47
N THR A 187 0.89 2.88 -18.47
CA THR A 187 2.15 2.96 -19.22
C THR A 187 2.51 4.41 -19.48
N TRP A 188 3.72 4.64 -19.96
CA TRP A 188 4.20 5.97 -20.34
C TRP A 188 3.72 6.33 -21.74
N ALA A 189 3.26 7.56 -21.91
CA ALA A 189 2.89 8.15 -23.20
C ALA A 189 3.09 9.67 -23.15
N LEU A 190 3.09 10.33 -24.29
CA LEU A 190 3.13 11.78 -24.35
C LEU A 190 1.90 12.36 -23.65
N LYS A 191 2.08 13.46 -22.92
CA LYS A 191 0.99 14.15 -22.22
C LYS A 191 -0.12 14.50 -23.20
N GLY A 192 -1.34 14.09 -22.88
CA GLY A 192 -2.53 14.31 -23.72
C GLY A 192 -2.71 13.26 -24.85
N LYS A 193 -1.80 12.30 -25.02
CA LYS A 193 -1.94 11.20 -26.00
C LYS A 193 -2.13 9.89 -25.27
N THR A 194 -3.37 9.42 -25.17
CA THR A 194 -3.69 8.14 -24.51
C THR A 194 -3.21 6.99 -25.41
N PRO A 195 -2.35 6.08 -24.91
CA PRO A 195 -1.92 4.92 -25.67
C PRO A 195 -3.06 3.92 -25.84
N LEU A 196 -3.14 3.29 -26.99
CA LEU A 196 -4.10 2.22 -27.27
C LEU A 196 -3.42 0.87 -27.03
N VAL A 197 -4.14 -0.04 -26.39
CA VAL A 197 -3.74 -1.43 -26.21
C VAL A 197 -4.81 -2.30 -26.82
N GLU A 198 -4.44 -3.06 -27.83
CA GLU A 198 -5.35 -4.03 -28.42
C GLU A 198 -5.64 -5.15 -27.43
N THR A 199 -6.90 -5.44 -27.23
CA THR A 199 -7.35 -6.55 -26.37
C THR A 199 -8.42 -7.34 -27.10
N THR A 200 -8.55 -8.62 -26.74
CA THR A 200 -9.63 -9.42 -27.31
C THR A 200 -11.00 -8.96 -26.80
N GLY A 201 -11.97 -8.87 -27.70
CA GLY A 201 -13.39 -8.71 -27.36
C GLY A 201 -14.07 -10.03 -26.95
N SER A 202 -13.37 -11.17 -27.07
CA SER A 202 -13.92 -12.48 -26.74
C SER A 202 -14.18 -12.62 -25.26
N LYS A 203 -15.39 -13.07 -24.92
CA LYS A 203 -15.76 -13.41 -23.55
C LYS A 203 -15.23 -14.80 -23.18
N GLY A 204 -14.93 -15.00 -21.89
CA GLY A 204 -14.52 -16.30 -21.38
C GLY A 204 -13.54 -16.17 -20.22
N GLY A 205 -13.15 -17.31 -19.71
CA GLY A 205 -12.25 -17.37 -18.57
C GLY A 205 -12.20 -18.76 -17.97
N TYR A 206 -11.55 -18.86 -16.83
CA TYR A 206 -11.46 -20.09 -16.05
C TYR A 206 -11.71 -19.79 -14.59
N CYS A 207 -12.29 -20.78 -13.89
CA CYS A 207 -12.32 -20.79 -12.43
C CYS A 207 -11.13 -21.62 -11.94
N LEU A 208 -10.47 -21.11 -10.90
CA LEU A 208 -9.36 -21.81 -10.25
C LEU A 208 -9.63 -21.88 -8.75
N SER A 209 -9.19 -22.96 -8.14
CA SER A 209 -9.08 -23.08 -6.67
C SER A 209 -7.61 -23.09 -6.31
N SER A 210 -7.24 -22.41 -5.21
CA SER A 210 -5.89 -22.50 -4.64
C SER A 210 -5.94 -22.67 -3.13
N ALA A 211 -4.82 -23.10 -2.58
CA ALA A 211 -4.60 -23.10 -1.14
C ALA A 211 -3.13 -22.80 -0.87
N ILE A 212 -2.87 -21.88 0.05
CA ILE A 212 -1.53 -21.45 0.44
C ILE A 212 -1.27 -21.63 1.93
N SER A 213 -0.01 -21.84 2.27
CA SER A 213 0.44 -22.05 3.65
C SER A 213 1.47 -21.00 4.05
N PRO A 214 1.52 -20.57 5.34
CA PRO A 214 2.56 -19.68 5.86
C PRO A 214 3.98 -20.19 5.62
N THR A 215 4.15 -21.50 5.42
CA THR A 215 5.44 -22.11 5.09
C THR A 215 5.89 -21.90 3.64
N GLY A 216 5.10 -21.18 2.83
CA GLY A 216 5.38 -20.92 1.42
C GLY A 216 4.96 -22.05 0.48
N ARG A 217 4.12 -22.97 0.94
CA ARG A 217 3.55 -24.02 0.08
C ARG A 217 2.30 -23.47 -0.59
N MET A 218 2.08 -23.91 -1.84
CA MET A 218 0.89 -23.55 -2.60
C MET A 218 0.46 -24.76 -3.45
N VAL A 219 -0.84 -25.01 -3.49
CA VAL A 219 -1.48 -25.92 -4.44
C VAL A 219 -2.54 -25.16 -5.21
N PHE A 220 -2.77 -25.51 -6.47
CA PHE A 220 -3.83 -24.91 -7.26
C PHE A 220 -4.31 -25.87 -8.33
N ARG A 221 -5.52 -25.64 -8.82
CA ARG A 221 -6.05 -26.35 -9.99
C ARG A 221 -7.05 -25.47 -10.74
N PHE A 222 -7.29 -25.86 -12.00
CA PHE A 222 -8.40 -25.33 -12.79
C PHE A 222 -9.65 -26.16 -12.50
N GLU A 223 -10.73 -25.47 -12.22
CA GLU A 223 -12.03 -26.11 -12.11
C GLU A 223 -12.66 -26.31 -13.50
N LYS A 224 -13.43 -27.38 -13.64
CA LYS A 224 -14.15 -27.66 -14.92
C LYS A 224 -15.27 -26.62 -15.11
N ASP A 225 -16.01 -26.37 -14.03
CA ASP A 225 -17.17 -25.48 -13.98
C ASP A 225 -17.13 -24.60 -12.71
N LYS A 226 -18.27 -24.02 -12.34
CA LYS A 226 -18.41 -23.34 -11.05
C LYS A 226 -18.17 -24.34 -9.91
N VAL A 227 -17.49 -23.88 -8.87
CA VAL A 227 -17.22 -24.68 -7.69
C VAL A 227 -18.54 -25.05 -7.00
N ASN A 228 -18.70 -26.32 -6.74
CA ASN A 228 -19.79 -26.91 -5.98
C ASN A 228 -19.22 -27.87 -4.92
N SER A 229 -20.07 -28.46 -4.10
CA SER A 229 -19.63 -29.37 -3.03
C SER A 229 -18.84 -30.58 -3.54
N SER A 230 -19.19 -31.12 -4.68
CA SER A 230 -18.46 -32.26 -5.27
C SER A 230 -17.07 -31.89 -5.75
N THR A 231 -16.95 -30.78 -6.50
CA THR A 231 -15.65 -30.29 -6.96
C THR A 231 -14.77 -29.84 -5.77
N PHE A 232 -15.37 -29.28 -4.73
CA PHE A 232 -14.64 -28.95 -3.51
C PHE A 232 -14.11 -30.20 -2.80
N ILE A 233 -14.94 -31.25 -2.62
CA ILE A 233 -14.51 -32.55 -2.05
C ILE A 233 -13.37 -33.17 -2.87
N ASP A 234 -13.44 -33.08 -4.19
CA ASP A 234 -12.37 -33.57 -5.06
C ASP A 234 -11.04 -32.77 -4.85
N PHE A 235 -11.16 -31.47 -4.64
CA PHE A 235 -10.00 -30.65 -4.26
C PHE A 235 -9.40 -31.09 -2.91
N LEU A 236 -10.24 -31.29 -1.88
CA LEU A 236 -9.82 -31.75 -0.57
C LEU A 236 -9.16 -33.13 -0.62
N THR A 237 -9.73 -34.06 -1.38
CA THR A 237 -9.19 -35.41 -1.59
C THR A 237 -7.77 -35.34 -2.14
N LYS A 238 -7.55 -34.50 -3.18
CA LYS A 238 -6.23 -34.34 -3.79
C LYS A 238 -5.25 -33.66 -2.85
N LEU A 239 -5.72 -32.69 -2.07
CA LEU A 239 -4.89 -31.99 -1.07
C LEU A 239 -4.41 -32.98 0.02
N ILE A 240 -5.32 -33.82 0.54
CA ILE A 240 -4.98 -34.86 1.52
C ILE A 240 -3.99 -35.87 0.94
N ALA A 241 -4.27 -36.38 -0.27
CA ALA A 241 -3.41 -37.34 -0.93
C ALA A 241 -1.99 -36.80 -1.20
N HIS A 242 -1.86 -35.51 -1.46
CA HIS A 242 -0.54 -34.85 -1.64
C HIS A 242 0.30 -34.83 -0.34
N HIS A 243 -0.33 -34.99 0.83
CA HIS A 243 0.32 -34.89 2.15
C HIS A 243 0.11 -36.15 3.01
N LYS A 244 0.33 -37.35 2.42
CA LYS A 244 0.00 -38.68 2.99
C LYS A 244 0.30 -38.88 4.47
N ASN A 245 1.33 -38.22 5.02
CA ASN A 245 1.80 -38.46 6.41
C ASN A 245 1.65 -37.23 7.31
N LYS A 246 0.87 -36.23 6.91
CA LYS A 246 0.71 -35.00 7.73
C LYS A 246 -0.76 -34.64 7.85
N LYS A 247 -1.12 -34.21 9.06
CA LYS A 247 -2.43 -33.62 9.27
C LYS A 247 -2.51 -32.28 8.55
N ILE A 248 -3.65 -31.99 7.95
CA ILE A 248 -3.95 -30.74 7.26
C ILE A 248 -5.06 -30.02 8.03
N ILE A 249 -4.88 -28.76 8.23
CA ILE A 249 -5.93 -27.84 8.68
C ILE A 249 -6.19 -26.89 7.51
N LEU A 250 -7.41 -26.91 6.99
CA LEU A 250 -7.83 -26.01 5.92
C LEU A 250 -8.75 -24.94 6.46
N ILE A 251 -8.50 -23.71 6.07
CA ILE A 251 -9.33 -22.56 6.40
C ILE A 251 -9.85 -21.99 5.09
N CYS A 252 -11.16 -21.89 4.92
CA CYS A 252 -11.82 -21.37 3.73
C CYS A 252 -12.93 -20.39 4.11
N ASP A 253 -13.58 -19.78 3.15
CA ASP A 253 -14.76 -18.99 3.40
C ASP A 253 -16.01 -19.86 3.72
N GLY A 254 -17.11 -19.18 4.02
CA GLY A 254 -18.39 -19.84 4.33
C GLY A 254 -19.30 -19.99 3.12
N ALA A 255 -18.78 -20.16 1.90
CA ALA A 255 -19.62 -20.37 0.71
C ALA A 255 -20.57 -21.58 0.86
N PRO A 256 -21.75 -21.57 0.22
CA PRO A 256 -22.70 -22.69 0.30
C PRO A 256 -22.08 -24.04 -0.07
N ALA A 257 -21.17 -24.08 -1.05
CA ALA A 257 -20.45 -25.27 -1.44
C ALA A 257 -19.63 -25.88 -0.29
N HIS A 258 -19.02 -25.04 0.55
CA HIS A 258 -18.18 -25.44 1.68
C HIS A 258 -19.00 -25.82 2.92
N ARG A 259 -20.28 -25.41 2.99
CA ARG A 259 -21.22 -25.74 4.08
C ARG A 259 -22.11 -26.93 3.81
N ALA A 260 -22.02 -27.51 2.62
CA ALA A 260 -22.85 -28.63 2.21
C ALA A 260 -22.68 -29.83 3.15
N LYS A 261 -23.77 -30.55 3.44
CA LYS A 261 -23.76 -31.76 4.28
C LYS A 261 -22.75 -32.81 3.80
N ALA A 262 -22.57 -32.95 2.48
CA ALA A 262 -21.58 -33.85 1.90
C ALA A 262 -20.13 -33.51 2.32
N VAL A 263 -19.81 -32.23 2.42
CA VAL A 263 -18.49 -31.76 2.90
C VAL A 263 -18.32 -32.12 4.38
N GLY A 264 -19.36 -31.92 5.21
CA GLY A 264 -19.33 -32.31 6.62
C GLY A 264 -19.02 -33.81 6.78
N LYS A 265 -19.75 -34.67 6.08
CA LYS A 265 -19.50 -36.14 6.09
C LYS A 265 -18.08 -36.48 5.64
N PHE A 266 -17.58 -35.82 4.60
CA PHE A 266 -16.21 -36.01 4.11
C PHE A 266 -15.17 -35.64 5.19
N VAL A 267 -15.35 -34.52 5.88
CA VAL A 267 -14.45 -34.06 6.96
C VAL A 267 -14.46 -35.04 8.12
N GLU A 268 -15.63 -35.50 8.56
CA GLU A 268 -15.79 -36.52 9.61
C GLU A 268 -15.04 -37.80 9.28
N SER A 269 -15.23 -38.32 8.06
CA SER A 269 -14.57 -39.56 7.58
C SER A 269 -13.04 -39.42 7.48
N ASN A 270 -12.52 -38.20 7.37
CA ASN A 270 -11.09 -37.91 7.25
C ASN A 270 -10.50 -37.23 8.51
N SER A 271 -11.21 -37.20 9.63
CA SER A 271 -10.87 -36.41 10.85
C SER A 271 -9.47 -36.70 11.43
N LYS A 272 -8.94 -37.90 11.22
CA LYS A 272 -7.56 -38.24 11.60
C LYS A 272 -6.51 -37.40 10.89
N HIS A 273 -6.76 -37.05 9.62
CA HIS A 273 -5.80 -36.39 8.74
C HIS A 273 -6.19 -34.99 8.31
N PHE A 274 -7.44 -34.57 8.55
CA PHE A 274 -7.99 -33.35 8.02
C PHE A 274 -8.97 -32.67 8.97
N ASP A 275 -8.79 -31.34 9.15
CA ASP A 275 -9.76 -30.48 9.81
C ASP A 275 -10.13 -29.31 8.88
N LEU A 276 -11.38 -28.89 8.91
CA LEU A 276 -11.91 -27.78 8.14
C LEU A 276 -12.44 -26.69 9.07
N TYR A 277 -11.95 -25.46 8.90
CA TYR A 277 -12.44 -24.27 9.59
C TYR A 277 -12.94 -23.25 8.57
N ARG A 278 -13.85 -22.40 9.01
CA ARG A 278 -14.45 -21.37 8.15
C ARG A 278 -14.19 -20.01 8.72
N LEU A 279 -13.79 -19.09 7.85
CA LEU A 279 -13.64 -17.67 8.18
C LEU A 279 -15.02 -17.05 8.50
N PRO A 280 -15.07 -15.97 9.28
CA PRO A 280 -16.26 -15.17 9.46
C PRO A 280 -16.86 -14.74 8.11
N SER A 281 -18.17 -14.63 8.07
CA SER A 281 -18.87 -14.21 6.86
C SER A 281 -18.40 -12.82 6.38
N TYR A 282 -18.31 -12.65 5.05
CA TYR A 282 -17.92 -11.38 4.43
C TYR A 282 -16.57 -10.79 4.88
N SER A 283 -15.61 -11.62 5.28
CA SER A 283 -14.31 -11.20 5.78
C SER A 283 -13.14 -11.65 4.87
N PRO A 284 -13.13 -11.29 3.55
CA PRO A 284 -12.09 -11.72 2.62
C PRO A 284 -10.69 -11.23 3.01
N HIS A 285 -10.61 -10.11 3.74
CA HIS A 285 -9.33 -9.58 4.24
C HIS A 285 -8.65 -10.48 5.27
N LEU A 286 -9.37 -11.43 5.87
CA LEU A 286 -8.81 -12.46 6.73
C LEU A 286 -8.28 -13.67 5.96
N ASN A 287 -8.51 -13.75 4.64
CA ASN A 287 -8.00 -14.84 3.80
C ASN A 287 -6.75 -14.41 3.03
N PRO A 288 -5.54 -14.85 3.42
CA PRO A 288 -4.32 -14.51 2.68
C PRO A 288 -4.31 -15.02 1.23
N ASP A 289 -5.09 -16.03 0.88
CA ASP A 289 -5.17 -16.57 -0.49
C ASP A 289 -5.78 -15.57 -1.49
N GLU A 290 -6.60 -14.61 -1.02
CA GLU A 290 -7.06 -13.46 -1.81
C GLU A 290 -5.89 -12.62 -2.40
N LEU A 291 -4.75 -12.60 -1.73
CA LEU A 291 -3.55 -11.91 -2.21
C LEU A 291 -2.90 -12.63 -3.39
N VAL A 292 -3.06 -13.96 -3.48
CA VAL A 292 -2.64 -14.73 -4.66
C VAL A 292 -3.43 -14.27 -5.88
N TRP A 293 -4.76 -14.16 -5.75
CA TRP A 293 -5.63 -13.71 -6.83
C TRP A 293 -5.36 -12.28 -7.24
N ARG A 294 -5.14 -11.41 -6.26
CA ARG A 294 -4.74 -10.03 -6.52
C ARG A 294 -3.42 -9.97 -7.28
N HIS A 295 -2.40 -10.71 -6.86
CA HIS A 295 -1.11 -10.78 -7.54
C HIS A 295 -1.25 -11.36 -8.95
N LEU A 296 -2.00 -12.46 -9.11
CA LEU A 296 -2.26 -13.04 -10.41
C LEU A 296 -2.92 -12.03 -11.37
N LYS A 297 -4.06 -11.45 -10.97
CA LYS A 297 -4.85 -10.57 -11.84
C LYS A 297 -4.17 -9.23 -12.12
N GLN A 298 -3.53 -8.62 -11.12
CA GLN A 298 -3.00 -7.25 -11.22
C GLN A 298 -1.53 -7.17 -11.59
N VAL A 299 -0.77 -8.27 -11.46
CA VAL A 299 0.66 -8.30 -11.78
C VAL A 299 0.94 -9.27 -12.92
N LYS A 300 0.53 -10.54 -12.81
CA LYS A 300 0.91 -11.59 -13.75
C LYS A 300 0.08 -11.63 -15.03
N LEU A 301 -1.20 -11.29 -14.95
CA LEU A 301 -2.13 -11.28 -16.09
C LEU A 301 -2.44 -9.86 -16.62
N LYS A 302 -1.81 -8.85 -16.06
CA LYS A 302 -2.05 -7.46 -16.43
C LYS A 302 -1.63 -7.20 -17.88
N SER A 303 -2.52 -6.60 -18.66
CA SER A 303 -2.28 -6.19 -20.07
C SER A 303 -1.75 -7.31 -20.97
N HIS A 304 -2.15 -8.57 -20.73
CA HIS A 304 -1.78 -9.67 -21.60
C HIS A 304 -2.42 -9.55 -22.98
N GLN A 305 -1.75 -10.12 -23.99
CA GLN A 305 -2.17 -10.06 -25.41
C GLN A 305 -2.80 -11.38 -25.90
N ILE A 306 -3.20 -12.25 -24.99
CA ILE A 306 -3.82 -13.54 -25.35
C ILE A 306 -5.20 -13.30 -25.97
N ARG A 307 -5.47 -13.92 -27.09
CA ARG A 307 -6.69 -13.67 -27.88
C ARG A 307 -7.73 -14.79 -27.77
N THR A 308 -7.29 -16.01 -27.50
CA THR A 308 -8.17 -17.17 -27.46
C THR A 308 -8.19 -17.88 -26.11
N LYS A 309 -9.33 -18.50 -25.78
CA LYS A 309 -9.49 -19.30 -24.55
C LYS A 309 -8.50 -20.49 -24.53
N LYS A 310 -8.17 -21.06 -25.70
CA LYS A 310 -7.22 -22.17 -25.81
C LYS A 310 -5.82 -21.77 -25.35
N GLU A 311 -5.34 -20.61 -25.77
CA GLU A 311 -4.03 -20.08 -25.36
C GLU A 311 -4.04 -19.57 -23.91
N PHE A 312 -5.20 -19.11 -23.42
CA PHE A 312 -5.32 -18.51 -22.11
C PHE A 312 -5.07 -19.50 -20.97
N LYS A 313 -5.52 -20.77 -21.12
CA LYS A 313 -5.33 -21.80 -20.08
C LYS A 313 -3.85 -22.09 -19.79
N PRO A 314 -3.00 -22.43 -20.79
CA PRO A 314 -1.58 -22.66 -20.55
C PRO A 314 -0.87 -21.39 -20.06
N PHE A 315 -1.28 -20.21 -20.52
CA PHE A 315 -0.72 -18.95 -20.04
C PHE A 315 -1.00 -18.74 -18.55
N VAL A 316 -2.27 -18.85 -18.10
CA VAL A 316 -2.63 -18.75 -16.68
C VAL A 316 -1.94 -19.83 -15.86
N HIS A 317 -1.87 -21.08 -16.36
CA HIS A 317 -1.17 -22.17 -15.70
C HIS A 317 0.30 -21.85 -15.47
N SER A 318 1.00 -21.32 -16.47
CA SER A 318 2.41 -20.89 -16.36
C SER A 318 2.59 -19.81 -15.27
N LYS A 319 1.67 -18.83 -15.21
CA LYS A 319 1.72 -17.77 -14.18
C LYS A 319 1.45 -18.31 -12.78
N MET A 320 0.48 -19.19 -12.61
CA MET A 320 0.21 -19.86 -11.34
C MET A 320 1.39 -20.73 -10.88
N LYS A 321 2.01 -21.48 -11.81
CA LYS A 321 3.25 -22.21 -11.53
C LYS A 321 4.38 -21.30 -11.08
N SER A 322 4.56 -20.16 -11.74
CA SER A 322 5.55 -19.16 -11.32
C SER A 322 5.34 -18.67 -9.88
N ILE A 323 4.09 -18.47 -9.47
CA ILE A 323 3.76 -18.12 -8.07
C ILE A 323 4.06 -19.28 -7.14
N GLN A 324 3.59 -20.49 -7.48
CA GLN A 324 3.77 -21.72 -6.68
C GLN A 324 5.26 -22.03 -6.43
N MET A 325 6.11 -21.86 -7.41
CA MET A 325 7.56 -22.11 -7.30
C MET A 325 8.28 -21.05 -6.46
N SER A 326 7.70 -19.87 -6.29
CA SER A 326 8.29 -18.78 -5.50
C SER A 326 7.82 -18.84 -4.05
N ARG A 327 8.46 -19.70 -3.23
CA ARG A 327 8.12 -19.86 -1.81
C ARG A 327 8.15 -18.56 -1.02
N ASN A 328 9.12 -17.69 -1.30
CA ASN A 328 9.24 -16.40 -0.61
C ASN A 328 8.07 -15.46 -0.98
N LEU A 329 7.62 -15.48 -2.23
CA LEU A 329 6.43 -14.72 -2.63
C LEU A 329 5.19 -15.24 -1.91
N VAL A 330 4.98 -16.57 -1.86
CA VAL A 330 3.84 -17.15 -1.12
C VAL A 330 3.89 -16.79 0.36
N LYS A 331 5.06 -16.87 1.01
CA LYS A 331 5.23 -16.41 2.40
C LYS A 331 4.89 -14.94 2.56
N SER A 332 5.24 -14.10 1.59
CA SER A 332 4.98 -12.66 1.67
C SER A 332 3.50 -12.30 1.72
N PHE A 333 2.62 -13.15 1.23
CA PHE A 333 1.16 -12.94 1.34
C PHE A 333 0.63 -13.06 2.78
N PHE A 334 1.43 -13.58 3.69
CA PHE A 334 1.11 -13.66 5.11
C PHE A 334 1.70 -12.50 5.93
N LEU A 335 2.62 -11.71 5.36
CA LEU A 335 3.24 -10.58 6.06
C LEU A 335 2.19 -9.50 6.37
N GLY A 336 2.13 -9.09 7.63
CA GLY A 336 1.13 -8.11 8.09
C GLY A 336 -0.27 -8.70 8.29
N SER A 337 -0.46 -10.01 8.12
CA SER A 337 -1.69 -10.70 8.49
C SER A 337 -1.63 -11.20 9.95
N TYR A 338 -2.80 -11.55 10.50
CA TYR A 338 -2.92 -12.13 11.84
C TYR A 338 -2.33 -13.54 11.97
N VAL A 339 -1.89 -14.13 10.87
CA VAL A 339 -1.44 -15.52 10.77
C VAL A 339 0.02 -15.69 11.21
N VAL A 340 0.82 -14.61 11.09
CA VAL A 340 2.26 -14.61 11.38
C VAL A 340 2.55 -13.79 12.62
#